data_bb01a7a12dde08186398f7cd42ec950d
#
_entry.id   bb01a7a12dde08186398f7cd42ec950d
#
_cell.length_a   1.000
_cell.length_b   1.000
_cell.length_c   1.000
_cell.angle_alpha   90.00
_cell.angle_beta   90.00
_cell.angle_gamma   90.00
#
_symmetry.space_group_name_H-M   'P 1'
#
loop_
_entity.id
_entity.type
_entity.pdbx_description
1 polymer ?
#
loop_
_entity_poly.entity_id
_entity_poly.type
_entity_poly.pdbx_seq_one_letter_code
_entity_poly.pdbx_strand_id
1 'polypeptide(L)'
;MLPINHKSFKMTEFEIYQNANLNFINNAIYLLCVIVMTVLAFYLIRRTRELNMPTYAKGVMTLFCTCVIFFGLQVSSFLVQAQKNMSYQLSELEQAGVALSAIAKNTIDRFGQTAAMGPAPLAPDAPSIVIWATIAFMFIGGIGFTYPENK
;
A
#
# COMPACT_ATOMS: atom_id res chain seq x y z
N MET A 1 22.62 -21.93 36.52
CA MET A 1 22.20 -21.32 35.23
C MET A 1 20.81 -21.84 34.93
N LEU A 2 19.76 -21.06 35.23
CA LEU A 2 18.38 -21.45 34.99
C LEU A 2 18.11 -21.30 33.48
N PRO A 3 17.47 -22.27 32.81
CA PRO A 3 17.08 -22.11 31.41
C PRO A 3 16.05 -20.98 31.32
N ILE A 4 16.39 -19.95 30.58
CA ILE A 4 15.45 -18.90 30.21
C ILE A 4 14.41 -19.55 29.32
N ASN A 5 13.27 -19.86 29.94
CA ASN A 5 12.10 -20.40 29.23
C ASN A 5 11.53 -19.26 28.35
N HIS A 6 12.02 -19.15 27.11
CA HIS A 6 11.39 -18.36 26.08
C HIS A 6 10.02 -19.02 25.77
N LYS A 7 9.03 -18.74 26.64
CA LYS A 7 7.64 -18.84 26.22
C LYS A 7 7.51 -17.85 25.05
N SER A 8 7.66 -18.34 23.83
CA SER A 8 7.29 -17.57 22.66
C SER A 8 5.82 -17.20 22.87
N PHE A 9 5.56 -15.91 23.02
CA PHE A 9 4.22 -15.37 23.19
C PHE A 9 3.49 -15.65 21.87
N LYS A 10 2.76 -16.77 21.83
CA LYS A 10 1.96 -17.13 20.66
C LYS A 10 0.69 -16.31 20.69
N MET A 11 0.56 -15.45 19.71
CA MET A 11 -0.68 -14.69 19.50
C MET A 11 -1.84 -15.67 19.27
N THR A 12 -2.99 -15.35 19.83
CA THR A 12 -4.23 -16.09 19.57
C THR A 12 -4.80 -15.69 18.19
N GLU A 13 -5.67 -16.52 17.62
CA GLU A 13 -6.37 -16.21 16.37
C GLU A 13 -7.07 -14.84 16.44
N PHE A 14 -7.70 -14.54 17.56
CA PHE A 14 -8.37 -13.25 17.79
C PHE A 14 -7.40 -12.06 17.76
N GLU A 15 -6.24 -12.19 18.41
CA GLU A 15 -5.20 -11.13 18.42
C GLU A 15 -4.61 -10.91 17.02
N ILE A 16 -4.46 -11.95 16.21
CA ILE A 16 -4.01 -11.83 14.82
C ILE A 16 -5.01 -11.00 14.02
N TYR A 17 -6.30 -11.29 14.12
CA TYR A 17 -7.33 -10.50 13.43
C TYR A 17 -7.43 -9.07 13.95
N GLN A 18 -7.30 -8.86 15.25
CA GLN A 18 -7.31 -7.52 15.84
C GLN A 18 -6.14 -6.69 15.33
N ASN A 19 -4.94 -7.27 15.30
CA ASN A 19 -3.75 -6.60 14.77
C ASN A 19 -3.87 -6.30 13.27
N ALA A 20 -4.37 -7.25 12.48
CA ALA A 20 -4.65 -7.04 11.07
C ALA A 20 -5.66 -5.90 10.84
N ASN A 21 -6.72 -5.84 11.65
CA ASN A 21 -7.73 -4.79 11.56
C ASN A 21 -7.16 -3.40 11.86
N LEU A 22 -6.30 -3.28 12.87
CA LEU A 22 -5.58 -2.03 13.17
C LEU A 22 -4.68 -1.61 12.00
N ASN A 23 -3.97 -2.54 11.38
CA ASN A 23 -3.14 -2.29 10.20
C ASN A 23 -3.98 -1.82 9.01
N PHE A 24 -5.17 -2.40 8.79
CA PHE A 24 -6.08 -1.97 7.72
C PHE A 24 -6.63 -0.57 7.96
N ILE A 25 -7.01 -0.23 9.19
CA ILE A 25 -7.48 1.12 9.55
C ILE A 25 -6.36 2.14 9.32
N ASN A 26 -5.15 1.88 9.80
CA ASN A 26 -4.00 2.75 9.57
C ASN A 26 -3.72 2.94 8.08
N ASN A 27 -3.72 1.85 7.32
CA ASN A 27 -3.50 1.91 5.87
C ASN A 27 -4.60 2.69 5.15
N ALA A 28 -5.86 2.59 5.58
CA ALA A 28 -6.97 3.36 5.01
C ALA A 28 -6.79 4.87 5.21
N ILE A 29 -6.25 5.30 6.36
CA ILE A 29 -5.93 6.71 6.63
C ILE A 29 -4.82 7.19 5.67
N TYR A 30 -3.74 6.41 5.51
CA TYR A 30 -2.68 6.76 4.57
C TYR A 30 -3.18 6.80 3.12
N LEU A 31 -4.04 5.86 2.72
CA LEU A 31 -4.65 5.85 1.39
C LEU A 31 -5.49 7.10 1.16
N LEU A 32 -6.27 7.53 2.14
CA LEU A 32 -7.04 8.78 2.06
C LEU A 32 -6.11 9.99 1.86
N CYS A 33 -5.01 10.08 2.60
CA CYS A 33 -4.01 11.14 2.41
C CYS A 33 -3.43 11.14 0.98
N VAL A 34 -3.11 9.97 0.44
CA VAL A 34 -2.58 9.84 -0.93
C VAL A 34 -3.63 10.24 -1.97
N ILE A 35 -4.90 9.90 -1.77
CA ILE A 35 -5.99 10.34 -2.66
C ILE A 35 -6.09 11.88 -2.65
N VAL A 36 -6.07 12.51 -1.48
CA VAL A 36 -6.09 13.97 -1.36
C VAL A 36 -4.89 14.61 -2.06
N MET A 37 -3.68 14.07 -1.86
CA MET A 37 -2.48 14.53 -2.57
C MET A 37 -2.58 14.35 -4.09
N THR A 38 -3.19 13.28 -4.56
CA THR A 38 -3.42 13.02 -5.99
C THR A 38 -4.35 14.07 -6.59
N VAL A 39 -5.47 14.37 -5.91
CA VAL A 39 -6.41 15.43 -6.33
C VAL A 39 -5.70 16.80 -6.35
N LEU A 40 -4.93 17.09 -5.30
CA LEU A 40 -4.13 18.32 -5.24
C LEU A 40 -3.12 18.40 -6.38
N ALA A 41 -2.46 17.29 -6.74
CA ALA A 41 -1.52 17.24 -7.86
C ALA A 41 -2.21 17.61 -9.18
N PHE A 42 -3.37 17.05 -9.48
CA PHE A 42 -4.15 17.39 -10.68
C PHE A 42 -4.57 18.88 -10.68
N TYR A 43 -5.03 19.39 -9.54
CA TYR A 43 -5.37 20.81 -9.40
C TYR A 43 -4.16 21.72 -9.69
N LEU A 44 -3.01 21.40 -9.10
CA LEU A 44 -1.79 22.18 -9.27
C LEU A 44 -1.23 22.09 -10.69
N ILE A 45 -1.29 20.93 -11.34
CA ILE A 45 -0.93 20.77 -12.76
C ILE A 45 -1.79 21.70 -13.62
N ARG A 46 -3.10 21.68 -13.43
CA ARG A 46 -4.02 22.57 -14.14
C ARG A 46 -3.68 24.03 -13.90
N ARG A 47 -3.46 24.42 -12.64
CA ARG A 47 -3.14 25.80 -12.26
C ARG A 47 -1.80 26.28 -12.83
N THR A 48 -0.79 25.41 -12.84
CA THR A 48 0.53 25.69 -13.45
C THR A 48 0.42 25.99 -14.94
N ARG A 49 -0.50 25.32 -15.62
CA ARG A 49 -0.79 25.55 -17.06
C ARG A 49 -1.54 26.85 -17.30
N GLU A 50 -2.62 27.11 -16.54
CA GLU A 50 -3.45 28.34 -16.66
C GLU A 50 -2.61 29.60 -16.44
N LEU A 51 -1.64 29.57 -15.53
CA LEU A 51 -0.79 30.71 -15.18
C LEU A 51 0.50 30.82 -15.99
N ASN A 52 0.74 29.93 -16.98
CA ASN A 52 1.98 29.87 -17.74
C ASN A 52 3.23 29.94 -16.85
N MET A 53 3.26 29.13 -15.78
CA MET A 53 4.33 29.20 -14.78
C MET A 53 5.71 28.87 -15.37
N PRO A 54 6.78 29.46 -14.80
CA PRO A 54 8.14 29.27 -15.27
C PRO A 54 8.62 27.82 -15.08
N THR A 55 9.66 27.46 -15.81
CA THR A 55 10.18 26.07 -15.87
C THR A 55 10.53 25.48 -14.51
N TYR A 56 11.02 26.29 -13.56
CA TYR A 56 11.33 25.80 -12.22
C TYR A 56 10.07 25.32 -11.47
N ALA A 57 8.91 25.99 -11.65
CA ALA A 57 7.65 25.58 -11.06
C ALA A 57 7.16 24.23 -11.62
N LYS A 58 7.40 23.98 -12.91
CA LYS A 58 7.14 22.67 -13.53
C LYS A 58 8.04 21.59 -12.92
N GLY A 59 9.30 21.90 -12.61
CA GLY A 59 10.22 20.99 -11.95
C GLY A 59 9.75 20.59 -10.54
N VAL A 60 9.34 21.56 -9.73
CA VAL A 60 8.77 21.32 -8.39
C VAL A 60 7.50 20.47 -8.49
N MET A 61 6.64 20.76 -9.47
CA MET A 61 5.42 19.99 -9.70
C MET A 61 5.72 18.53 -10.07
N THR A 62 6.69 18.30 -10.94
CA THR A 62 7.12 16.94 -11.32
C THR A 62 7.62 16.18 -10.10
N LEU A 63 8.44 16.81 -9.25
CA LEU A 63 8.91 16.21 -8.00
C LEU A 63 7.73 15.83 -7.08
N PHE A 64 6.77 16.73 -6.89
CA PHE A 64 5.57 16.47 -6.08
C PHE A 64 4.77 15.28 -6.63
N CYS A 65 4.50 15.25 -7.94
CA CYS A 65 3.80 14.15 -8.61
C CYS A 65 4.55 12.82 -8.43
N THR A 66 5.89 12.83 -8.55
CA THR A 66 6.72 11.63 -8.32
C THR A 66 6.58 11.13 -6.88
N CYS A 67 6.60 12.02 -5.90
CA CYS A 67 6.36 11.67 -4.50
C CYS A 67 4.97 11.03 -4.31
N VAL A 68 3.93 11.59 -4.92
CA VAL A 68 2.56 11.05 -4.82
C VAL A 68 2.49 9.63 -5.37
N ILE A 69 3.10 9.35 -6.54
CA ILE A 69 3.15 8.00 -7.12
C ILE A 69 3.90 7.04 -6.20
N PHE A 70 5.07 7.45 -5.69
CA PHE A 70 5.87 6.63 -4.79
C PHE A 70 5.10 6.26 -3.52
N PHE A 71 4.50 7.23 -2.84
CA PHE A 71 3.69 6.99 -1.65
C PHE A 71 2.46 6.14 -1.94
N GLY A 72 1.83 6.35 -3.09
CA GLY A 72 0.68 5.55 -3.50
C GLY A 72 1.01 4.07 -3.71
N LEU A 73 2.12 3.78 -4.40
CA LEU A 73 2.63 2.41 -4.54
C LEU A 73 2.96 1.79 -3.18
N GLN A 74 3.58 2.57 -2.29
CA GLN A 74 3.97 2.08 -0.98
C GLN A 74 2.76 1.75 -0.11
N VAL A 75 1.74 2.61 -0.05
CA VAL A 75 0.51 2.38 0.70
C VAL A 75 -0.25 1.16 0.16
N SER A 76 -0.31 1.00 -1.16
CA SER A 76 -0.91 -0.18 -1.79
C SER A 76 -0.14 -1.47 -1.43
N SER A 77 1.19 -1.42 -1.43
CA SER A 77 2.05 -2.55 -1.06
C SER A 77 1.87 -2.96 0.41
N PHE A 78 1.69 -1.99 1.32
CA PHE A 78 1.41 -2.27 2.73
C PHE A 78 0.10 -3.00 2.93
N LEU A 79 -0.95 -2.67 2.17
CA LEU A 79 -2.23 -3.38 2.24
C LEU A 79 -2.06 -4.86 1.87
N VAL A 80 -1.39 -5.14 0.76
CA VAL A 80 -1.13 -6.50 0.30
C VAL A 80 -0.27 -7.27 1.30
N GLN A 81 0.78 -6.62 1.82
CA GLN A 81 1.64 -7.22 2.83
C GLN A 81 0.89 -7.54 4.12
N ALA A 82 0.02 -6.64 4.60
CA ALA A 82 -0.77 -6.87 5.82
C ALA A 82 -1.70 -8.08 5.67
N GLN A 83 -2.34 -8.23 4.51
CA GLN A 83 -3.20 -9.38 4.21
C GLN A 83 -2.42 -10.71 4.19
N LYS A 84 -1.27 -10.71 3.53
CA LYS A 84 -0.39 -11.90 3.46
C LYS A 84 0.22 -12.24 4.81
N ASN A 85 0.65 -11.24 5.58
CA ASN A 85 1.21 -11.47 6.92
C ASN A 85 0.15 -12.00 7.90
N MET A 86 -1.11 -11.60 7.77
CA MET A 86 -2.21 -12.20 8.53
C MET A 86 -2.34 -13.69 8.20
N SER A 87 -2.33 -14.07 6.91
CA SER A 87 -2.35 -15.46 6.46
C SER A 87 -1.14 -16.25 6.99
N TYR A 88 0.05 -15.66 6.92
CA TYR A 88 1.28 -16.25 7.44
C TYR A 88 1.16 -16.55 8.95
N GLN A 89 0.73 -15.57 9.76
CA GLN A 89 0.60 -15.76 11.22
C GLN A 89 -0.44 -16.81 11.58
N LEU A 90 -1.56 -16.87 10.84
CA LEU A 90 -2.57 -17.92 11.02
C LEU A 90 -1.99 -19.30 10.68
N SER A 91 -1.22 -19.41 9.60
CA SER A 91 -0.54 -20.67 9.22
C SER A 91 0.51 -21.11 10.26
N GLU A 92 1.25 -20.17 10.86
CA GLU A 92 2.15 -20.48 11.99
C GLU A 92 1.40 -21.03 13.20
N LEU A 93 0.22 -20.47 13.49
CA LEU A 93 -0.63 -20.92 14.59
C LEU A 93 -1.15 -22.34 14.34
N GLU A 94 -1.53 -22.67 13.11
CA GLU A 94 -1.94 -24.01 12.69
C GLU A 94 -0.81 -25.02 12.82
N GLN A 95 0.40 -24.70 12.33
CA GLN A 95 1.58 -25.55 12.48
C GLN A 95 1.95 -25.78 13.94
N ALA A 96 1.63 -24.86 14.81
CA ALA A 96 1.82 -25.03 16.24
C ALA A 96 0.79 -25.96 16.91
N GLY A 97 -0.14 -26.55 16.15
CA GLY A 97 -1.13 -27.50 16.62
C GLY A 97 -2.39 -26.87 17.21
N VAL A 98 -2.60 -25.55 16.99
CA VAL A 98 -3.84 -24.89 17.42
C VAL A 98 -4.92 -25.12 16.38
N ALA A 99 -6.11 -25.57 16.81
CA ALA A 99 -7.26 -25.74 15.94
C ALA A 99 -7.76 -24.37 15.48
N LEU A 100 -7.65 -24.09 14.19
CA LEU A 100 -8.14 -22.85 13.59
C LEU A 100 -9.65 -22.92 13.26
N SER A 101 -10.33 -21.76 13.31
CA SER A 101 -11.67 -21.62 12.79
C SER A 101 -11.74 -21.85 11.28
N ALA A 102 -12.93 -22.14 10.74
CA ALA A 102 -13.14 -22.27 9.30
C ALA A 102 -12.82 -20.96 8.56
N ILE A 103 -13.03 -19.81 9.20
CA ILE A 103 -12.70 -18.48 8.66
C ILE A 103 -11.18 -18.34 8.51
N ALA A 104 -10.40 -18.74 9.51
CA ALA A 104 -8.95 -18.65 9.48
C ALA A 104 -8.37 -19.53 8.37
N LYS A 105 -8.87 -20.76 8.18
CA LYS A 105 -8.46 -21.63 7.08
C LYS A 105 -8.76 -21.04 5.71
N ASN A 106 -9.96 -20.50 5.52
CA ASN A 106 -10.32 -19.81 4.28
C ASN A 106 -9.43 -18.58 4.03
N THR A 107 -9.00 -17.88 5.09
CA THR A 107 -8.07 -16.74 4.97
C THR A 107 -6.70 -17.21 4.47
N ILE A 108 -6.17 -18.33 5.01
CA ILE A 108 -4.91 -18.90 4.55
C ILE A 108 -5.02 -19.31 3.07
N ASP A 109 -6.08 -20.00 2.69
CA ASP A 109 -6.31 -20.45 1.31
C ASP A 109 -6.42 -19.26 0.34
N ARG A 110 -7.10 -18.18 0.76
CA ARG A 110 -7.33 -17.00 -0.07
C ARG A 110 -6.06 -16.20 -0.35
N PHE A 111 -5.22 -15.97 0.67
CA PHE A 111 -4.01 -15.15 0.52
C PHE A 111 -2.75 -15.97 0.23
N GLY A 112 -2.79 -17.27 0.46
CA GLY A 112 -1.77 -18.22 0.04
C GLY A 112 -0.40 -18.08 0.71
N GLN A 113 -0.27 -17.20 1.72
CA GLN A 113 0.99 -17.03 2.44
C GLN A 113 1.03 -17.98 3.63
N THR A 114 1.93 -18.97 3.56
CA THR A 114 2.06 -20.00 4.61
C THR A 114 3.32 -19.81 5.45
N ALA A 115 3.37 -20.45 6.62
CA ALA A 115 4.53 -20.40 7.50
C ALA A 115 5.82 -20.94 6.82
N ALA A 116 5.70 -21.86 5.87
CA ALA A 116 6.83 -22.35 5.09
C ALA A 116 7.45 -21.30 4.15
N MET A 117 6.66 -20.30 3.74
CA MET A 117 7.12 -19.22 2.85
C MET A 117 7.77 -18.05 3.61
N GLY A 118 7.57 -18.00 4.93
CA GLY A 118 8.00 -16.87 5.75
C GLY A 118 7.12 -15.61 5.61
N PRO A 119 7.49 -14.50 6.26
CA PRO A 119 6.74 -13.26 6.21
C PRO A 119 6.74 -12.66 4.80
N ALA A 120 5.61 -12.04 4.43
CA ALA A 120 5.43 -11.49 3.10
C ALA A 120 6.32 -10.26 2.85
N PRO A 121 7.02 -10.20 1.69
CA PRO A 121 7.77 -9.02 1.31
C PRO A 121 6.84 -7.83 1.01
N LEU A 122 7.36 -6.61 1.17
CA LEU A 122 6.68 -5.41 0.74
C LEU A 122 6.76 -5.30 -0.78
N ALA A 123 5.70 -5.64 -1.47
CA ALA A 123 5.63 -5.57 -2.93
C ALA A 123 4.22 -5.18 -3.39
N PRO A 124 4.10 -4.29 -4.38
CA PRO A 124 2.81 -3.95 -4.95
C PRO A 124 2.27 -5.14 -5.77
N ASP A 125 0.96 -5.28 -5.80
CA ASP A 125 0.28 -6.22 -6.69
C ASP A 125 0.06 -5.62 -8.09
N ALA A 126 -0.30 -6.47 -9.05
CA ALA A 126 -0.50 -6.06 -10.43
C ALA A 126 -1.60 -4.97 -10.58
N PRO A 127 -2.77 -5.03 -9.91
CA PRO A 127 -3.75 -3.96 -9.96
C PRO A 127 -3.22 -2.61 -9.47
N SER A 128 -2.47 -2.58 -8.37
CA SER A 128 -1.86 -1.36 -7.84
C SER A 128 -0.86 -0.76 -8.82
N ILE A 129 -0.03 -1.58 -9.44
CA ILE A 129 0.93 -1.11 -10.47
C ILE A 129 0.20 -0.46 -11.63
N VAL A 130 -0.87 -1.09 -12.14
CA VAL A 130 -1.66 -0.55 -13.26
C VAL A 130 -2.30 0.79 -12.91
N ILE A 131 -2.91 0.89 -11.73
CA ILE A 131 -3.55 2.15 -11.27
C ILE A 131 -2.50 3.27 -11.19
N TRP A 132 -1.38 3.03 -10.50
CA TRP A 132 -0.37 4.07 -10.30
C TRP A 132 0.40 4.41 -11.57
N ALA A 133 0.60 3.45 -12.47
CA ALA A 133 1.12 3.72 -13.81
C ALA A 133 0.17 4.62 -14.62
N THR A 134 -1.14 4.34 -14.57
CA THR A 134 -2.14 5.19 -15.23
C THR A 134 -2.12 6.62 -14.71
N ILE A 135 -2.08 6.81 -13.38
CA ILE A 135 -1.98 8.14 -12.77
C ILE A 135 -0.67 8.83 -13.17
N ALA A 136 0.46 8.09 -13.22
CA ALA A 136 1.74 8.63 -13.68
C ALA A 136 1.67 9.13 -15.13
N PHE A 137 1.05 8.37 -16.04
CA PHE A 137 0.83 8.81 -17.41
C PHE A 137 -0.04 10.06 -17.49
N MET A 138 -1.08 10.17 -16.67
CA MET A 138 -1.92 11.38 -16.59
C MET A 138 -1.11 12.59 -16.09
N PHE A 139 -0.22 12.42 -15.11
CA PHE A 139 0.65 13.48 -14.63
C PHE A 139 1.64 13.94 -15.70
N ILE A 140 2.31 12.99 -16.38
CA ILE A 140 3.25 13.28 -17.47
C ILE A 140 2.53 14.04 -18.60
N GLY A 141 1.37 13.56 -19.00
CA GLY A 141 0.53 14.23 -20.01
C GLY A 141 0.09 15.63 -19.56
N GLY A 142 -0.29 15.77 -18.28
CA GLY A 142 -0.69 17.07 -17.73
C GLY A 142 0.44 18.10 -17.67
N ILE A 143 1.67 17.68 -17.38
CA ILE A 143 2.83 18.58 -17.26
C ILE A 143 3.47 18.85 -18.62
N GLY A 144 3.58 17.81 -19.49
CA GLY A 144 4.40 17.85 -20.70
C GLY A 144 3.69 18.39 -21.95
N PHE A 145 2.38 18.11 -22.10
CA PHE A 145 1.67 18.56 -23.30
C PHE A 145 1.21 20.00 -23.18
N THR A 146 1.84 20.91 -23.92
CA THR A 146 1.31 22.22 -24.25
C THR A 146 0.25 22.03 -25.34
N TYR A 147 -1.02 22.30 -25.02
CA TYR A 147 -2.02 22.43 -26.10
C TYR A 147 -1.71 23.70 -26.90
N PRO A 148 -1.81 23.65 -28.24
CA PRO A 148 -1.74 24.88 -29.03
C PRO A 148 -2.84 25.83 -28.54
N GLU A 149 -2.45 27.08 -28.21
CA GLU A 149 -3.42 28.13 -27.91
C GLU A 149 -4.34 28.25 -29.12
N ASN A 150 -5.63 27.98 -28.94
CA ASN A 150 -6.63 28.43 -29.89
C ASN A 150 -6.62 29.99 -29.84
N LYS A 151 -5.91 30.59 -30.79
CA LYS A 151 -5.98 32.03 -31.07
C LYS A 151 -7.34 32.38 -31.63
#